data_b6e498b7b3298dbf8711d6f9ac489f71
#
_entry.id   b6e498b7b3298dbf8711d6f9ac489f71
#
_cell.length_a   1.000
_cell.length_b   1.000
_cell.length_c   1.000
_cell.angle_alpha   90.00
_cell.angle_beta   90.00
_cell.angle_gamma   90.00
#
_symmetry.space_group_name_H-M   'P 1'
#
loop_
_entity.id
_entity.type
_entity.pdbx_description
1 polymer ?
#
loop_
_entity_poly.entity_id
_entity_poly.type
_entity_poly.pdbx_seq_one_letter_code
_entity_poly.pdbx_strand_id
1 'polypeptide(L)'
;MDFGKLERILNKMKEQNLSQMIISDHMAIFYLTGRLIVPGERLLALYVNTDGNHKLVINKLFPQEGDVGVEVVYYDDIEDGVEILSKYVTKDKPIGIDKTWAAKFLLRLQELGGGSKFINGSPIVDKVRQIKDKKEQEIMIKSSLINDDVMDELIPWAGKGLTEKELSDKVKEIYKKHGINEVSFEPITAYAKGAADPHHLTDDSKGKHGDCVILDIGGFYQNYASDMTRTVFIGEVSERQKEIYNIVLEANLRGIAAAKPGNKMKDVDLAARNYIEEKGYGKYFTHRTGHSIGLEDHEAGDVSSVNEEIIEVGQCFSVEPGIYLPDEGIGVRIEDLVLITEDGCEVLNKYTKDIIVVPES
;
A
#
# COMPACT_ATOMS: atom_id res chain seq x y z
N MET A 1 -8.32 4.98 -21.58
CA MET A 1 -9.22 4.28 -20.64
C MET A 1 -9.03 2.77 -20.81
N ASP A 2 -8.76 2.06 -19.72
CA ASP A 2 -8.78 0.59 -19.70
C ASP A 2 -10.24 0.12 -19.56
N PHE A 3 -10.81 -0.32 -20.65
CA PHE A 3 -12.23 -0.70 -20.68
C PHE A 3 -12.49 -2.02 -19.93
N GLY A 4 -11.51 -2.91 -19.78
CA GLY A 4 -11.67 -4.12 -18.99
C GLY A 4 -11.78 -3.81 -17.50
N LYS A 5 -10.93 -2.90 -17.00
CA LYS A 5 -10.99 -2.39 -15.62
C LYS A 5 -12.28 -1.61 -15.37
N LEU A 6 -12.68 -0.76 -16.30
CA LEU A 6 -13.94 -0.01 -16.23
C LEU A 6 -15.16 -0.94 -16.18
N GLU A 7 -15.20 -1.98 -17.02
CA GLU A 7 -16.30 -2.95 -17.04
C GLU A 7 -16.45 -3.66 -15.69
N ARG A 8 -15.35 -4.05 -15.05
CA ARG A 8 -15.37 -4.62 -13.69
C ARG A 8 -16.01 -3.66 -12.67
N ILE A 9 -15.65 -2.37 -12.75
CA ILE A 9 -16.27 -1.33 -11.89
C ILE A 9 -17.76 -1.18 -12.18
N LEU A 10 -18.14 -1.09 -13.45
CA LEU A 10 -19.55 -0.96 -13.85
C LEU A 10 -20.39 -2.17 -13.40
N ASN A 11 -19.85 -3.37 -13.45
CA ASN A 11 -20.52 -4.58 -12.97
C ASN A 11 -20.74 -4.51 -11.44
N LYS A 12 -19.73 -4.11 -10.67
CA LYS A 12 -19.88 -3.92 -9.21
C LYS A 12 -20.86 -2.78 -8.87
N MET A 13 -20.90 -1.71 -9.65
CA MET A 13 -21.91 -0.66 -9.51
C MET A 13 -23.32 -1.22 -9.71
N LYS A 14 -23.54 -2.04 -10.75
CA LYS A 14 -24.84 -2.70 -11.02
C LYS A 14 -25.25 -3.66 -9.90
N GLU A 15 -24.32 -4.44 -9.37
CA GLU A 15 -24.56 -5.33 -8.21
C GLU A 15 -25.07 -4.56 -6.98
N GLN A 16 -24.61 -3.32 -6.81
CA GLN A 16 -25.03 -2.43 -5.71
C GLN A 16 -26.19 -1.51 -6.06
N ASN A 17 -26.84 -1.68 -7.23
CA ASN A 17 -27.88 -0.79 -7.74
C ASN A 17 -27.45 0.68 -7.81
N LEU A 18 -26.18 0.95 -8.09
CA LEU A 18 -25.61 2.28 -8.24
C LEU A 18 -25.41 2.58 -9.73
N SER A 19 -26.14 3.55 -10.28
CA SER A 19 -26.06 3.86 -11.71
C SER A 19 -24.99 4.91 -12.06
N GLN A 20 -24.47 5.63 -11.07
CA GLN A 20 -23.50 6.71 -11.31
C GLN A 20 -22.56 6.90 -10.12
N MET A 21 -21.31 7.29 -10.40
CA MET A 21 -20.28 7.52 -9.41
C MET A 21 -19.30 8.60 -9.86
N ILE A 22 -18.73 9.33 -8.93
CA ILE A 22 -17.59 10.23 -9.13
C ILE A 22 -16.36 9.57 -8.50
N ILE A 23 -15.33 9.37 -9.31
CA ILE A 23 -13.99 8.93 -8.90
C ILE A 23 -13.10 10.18 -8.95
N SER A 24 -12.50 10.53 -7.84
CA SER A 24 -11.65 11.72 -7.69
C SER A 24 -10.23 11.36 -7.23
N ASP A 25 -10.03 10.16 -6.70
CA ASP A 25 -8.72 9.63 -6.36
C ASP A 25 -7.84 9.57 -7.61
N HIS A 26 -6.69 10.27 -7.57
CA HIS A 26 -5.81 10.38 -8.73
C HIS A 26 -5.17 9.04 -9.12
N MET A 27 -4.94 8.13 -8.15
CA MET A 27 -4.43 6.78 -8.44
C MET A 27 -5.53 5.88 -9.01
N ALA A 28 -6.78 6.03 -8.58
CA ALA A 28 -7.92 5.35 -9.20
C ALA A 28 -8.17 5.84 -10.64
N ILE A 29 -8.01 7.15 -10.90
CA ILE A 29 -8.08 7.72 -12.25
C ILE A 29 -6.90 7.21 -13.10
N PHE A 30 -5.68 7.19 -12.53
CA PHE A 30 -4.51 6.60 -13.20
C PHE A 30 -4.74 5.12 -13.53
N TYR A 31 -5.27 4.34 -12.60
CA TYR A 31 -5.61 2.92 -12.80
C TYR A 31 -6.52 2.69 -14.01
N LEU A 32 -7.49 3.59 -14.23
CA LEU A 32 -8.45 3.50 -15.32
C LEU A 32 -7.96 4.12 -16.64
N THR A 33 -7.19 5.21 -16.57
CA THR A 33 -6.86 6.03 -17.74
C THR A 33 -5.39 5.91 -18.19
N GLY A 34 -4.52 5.40 -17.32
CA GLY A 34 -3.07 5.46 -17.51
C GLY A 34 -2.49 6.88 -17.43
N ARG A 35 -3.28 7.86 -16.96
CA ARG A 35 -2.88 9.26 -16.83
C ARG A 35 -2.72 9.64 -15.36
N LEU A 36 -1.49 9.83 -14.92
CA LEU A 36 -1.22 10.34 -13.57
C LEU A 36 -1.43 11.86 -13.58
N ILE A 37 -2.49 12.31 -12.92
CA ILE A 37 -2.89 13.71 -12.86
C ILE A 37 -2.94 14.11 -11.39
N VAL A 38 -2.10 15.06 -10.98
CA VAL A 38 -2.07 15.62 -9.62
C VAL A 38 -2.63 17.03 -9.66
N PRO A 39 -3.95 17.23 -9.39
CA PRO A 39 -4.65 18.47 -9.64
C PRO A 39 -4.39 19.57 -8.60
N GLY A 40 -3.68 19.26 -7.50
CA GLY A 40 -3.56 20.14 -6.35
C GLY A 40 -4.93 20.41 -5.70
N GLU A 41 -5.26 21.68 -5.49
CA GLU A 41 -6.54 22.10 -4.90
C GLU A 41 -7.70 22.16 -5.90
N ARG A 42 -7.46 21.88 -7.20
CA ARG A 42 -8.45 21.96 -8.27
C ARG A 42 -9.27 20.68 -8.37
N LEU A 43 -10.47 20.80 -8.90
CA LEU A 43 -11.34 19.65 -9.16
C LEU A 43 -10.71 18.73 -10.22
N LEU A 44 -10.57 17.47 -9.86
CA LEU A 44 -10.40 16.34 -10.76
C LEU A 44 -11.54 15.36 -10.48
N ALA A 45 -12.31 15.00 -11.49
CA ALA A 45 -13.42 14.09 -11.31
C ALA A 45 -13.66 13.26 -12.58
N LEU A 46 -13.54 11.95 -12.45
CA LEU A 46 -14.01 11.00 -13.46
C LEU A 46 -15.44 10.59 -13.08
N TYR A 47 -16.41 11.13 -13.79
CA TYR A 47 -17.81 10.72 -13.69
C TYR A 47 -18.01 9.42 -14.48
N VAL A 48 -18.49 8.39 -13.80
CA VAL A 48 -18.78 7.07 -14.37
C VAL A 48 -20.27 6.79 -14.25
N ASN A 49 -20.87 6.33 -15.36
CA ASN A 49 -22.30 6.04 -15.45
C ASN A 49 -22.52 4.69 -16.14
N THR A 50 -23.47 3.89 -15.63
CA THR A 50 -23.77 2.55 -16.19
C THR A 50 -24.38 2.58 -17.59
N ASP A 51 -24.82 3.75 -18.06
CA ASP A 51 -25.32 3.96 -19.42
C ASP A 51 -24.21 4.28 -20.45
N GLY A 52 -22.95 4.33 -20.01
CA GLY A 52 -21.79 4.56 -20.87
C GLY A 52 -21.43 6.04 -21.10
N ASN A 53 -22.15 6.96 -20.47
CA ASN A 53 -21.87 8.41 -20.58
C ASN A 53 -20.84 8.86 -19.53
N HIS A 54 -19.58 8.51 -19.74
CA HIS A 54 -18.49 8.87 -18.84
C HIS A 54 -17.90 10.25 -19.20
N LYS A 55 -17.42 10.99 -18.19
CA LYS A 55 -16.77 12.30 -18.37
C LYS A 55 -15.58 12.45 -17.43
N LEU A 56 -14.45 12.93 -17.95
CA LEU A 56 -13.33 13.39 -17.14
C LEU A 56 -13.39 14.91 -17.04
N VAL A 57 -13.79 15.44 -15.89
CA VAL A 57 -13.83 16.89 -15.63
C VAL A 57 -12.53 17.32 -15.00
N ILE A 58 -11.82 18.25 -15.65
CA ILE A 58 -10.46 18.63 -15.29
C ILE A 58 -10.18 20.09 -15.64
N ASN A 59 -9.33 20.75 -14.84
CA ASN A 59 -8.91 22.12 -15.15
C ASN A 59 -8.01 22.18 -16.40
N LYS A 60 -8.17 23.23 -17.20
CA LYS A 60 -7.36 23.51 -18.42
C LYS A 60 -5.86 23.56 -18.19
N LEU A 61 -5.40 23.77 -16.94
CA LEU A 61 -3.97 23.71 -16.58
C LEU A 61 -3.37 22.32 -16.68
N PHE A 62 -4.21 21.27 -16.78
CA PHE A 62 -3.79 19.88 -16.93
C PHE A 62 -4.26 19.32 -18.30
N PRO A 63 -3.76 19.86 -19.43
CA PRO A 63 -4.19 19.42 -20.74
C PRO A 63 -3.84 17.95 -20.96
N GLN A 64 -4.79 17.20 -21.52
CA GLN A 64 -4.58 15.78 -21.85
C GLN A 64 -4.24 15.64 -23.32
N GLU A 65 -3.11 15.03 -23.61
CA GLU A 65 -2.67 14.76 -24.98
C GLU A 65 -3.22 13.40 -25.47
N GLY A 66 -3.60 13.33 -26.73
CA GLY A 66 -4.13 12.11 -27.36
C GLY A 66 -5.49 11.67 -26.82
N ASP A 67 -5.87 10.45 -27.19
CA ASP A 67 -7.14 9.86 -26.74
C ASP A 67 -7.01 9.30 -25.31
N VAL A 68 -7.81 9.80 -24.39
CA VAL A 68 -7.92 9.31 -23.00
C VAL A 68 -8.92 8.14 -22.92
N GLY A 69 -9.69 7.90 -23.98
CA GLY A 69 -10.76 6.90 -24.01
C GLY A 69 -12.00 7.30 -23.20
N VAL A 70 -12.12 8.59 -22.87
CA VAL A 70 -13.29 9.22 -22.23
C VAL A 70 -13.36 10.68 -22.67
N GLU A 71 -14.56 11.21 -22.77
CA GLU A 71 -14.73 12.63 -23.09
C GLU A 71 -14.16 13.51 -21.95
N VAL A 72 -13.22 14.39 -22.32
CA VAL A 72 -12.58 15.33 -21.39
C VAL A 72 -13.34 16.65 -21.42
N VAL A 73 -13.82 17.07 -20.27
CA VAL A 73 -14.53 18.32 -20.06
C VAL A 73 -13.64 19.29 -19.31
N TYR A 74 -13.22 20.35 -19.96
CA TYR A 74 -12.33 21.34 -19.38
C TYR A 74 -13.09 22.49 -18.71
N TYR A 75 -12.56 22.95 -17.58
CA TYR A 75 -12.93 24.21 -16.94
C TYR A 75 -11.68 25.05 -16.62
N ASP A 76 -11.80 26.33 -16.40
CA ASP A 76 -10.70 27.21 -15.97
C ASP A 76 -10.92 27.76 -14.55
N ASP A 77 -9.92 28.51 -14.04
CA ASP A 77 -9.91 28.98 -12.66
C ASP A 77 -11.02 30.01 -12.31
N ILE A 78 -11.73 30.53 -13.31
CA ILE A 78 -12.87 31.45 -13.11
C ILE A 78 -14.23 30.74 -13.24
N GLU A 79 -14.25 29.47 -13.58
CA GLU A 79 -15.45 28.66 -13.73
C GLU A 79 -15.66 27.76 -12.49
N ASP A 80 -16.91 27.47 -12.17
CA ASP A 80 -17.26 26.47 -11.15
C ASP A 80 -17.22 25.06 -11.76
N GLY A 81 -16.10 24.35 -11.58
CA GLY A 81 -15.94 22.99 -12.09
C GLY A 81 -16.98 22.00 -11.55
N VAL A 82 -17.50 22.21 -10.33
CA VAL A 82 -18.55 21.36 -9.75
C VAL A 82 -19.89 21.62 -10.43
N GLU A 83 -20.19 22.88 -10.77
CA GLU A 83 -21.39 23.20 -11.54
C GLU A 83 -21.34 22.57 -12.95
N ILE A 84 -20.17 22.60 -13.59
CA ILE A 84 -19.96 21.92 -14.88
C ILE A 84 -20.18 20.40 -14.73
N LEU A 85 -19.57 19.75 -13.72
CA LEU A 85 -19.77 18.34 -13.42
C LEU A 85 -21.24 18.00 -13.17
N SER A 86 -21.96 18.86 -12.44
CA SER A 86 -23.37 18.65 -12.05
C SER A 86 -24.33 18.53 -13.24
N LYS A 87 -23.94 19.03 -14.41
CA LYS A 87 -24.75 18.96 -15.66
C LYS A 87 -24.82 17.52 -16.21
N TYR A 88 -23.89 16.66 -15.83
CA TYR A 88 -23.85 15.26 -16.26
C TYR A 88 -24.49 14.32 -15.24
N VAL A 89 -24.67 14.76 -13.99
CA VAL A 89 -25.20 13.96 -12.90
C VAL A 89 -26.71 13.79 -13.02
N THR A 90 -27.23 12.58 -12.84
CA THR A 90 -28.66 12.27 -12.76
C THR A 90 -29.16 12.61 -11.35
N LYS A 91 -29.91 13.71 -11.24
CA LYS A 91 -30.24 14.35 -9.96
C LYS A 91 -31.18 13.54 -9.05
N ASP A 92 -32.05 12.74 -9.63
CA ASP A 92 -33.06 11.92 -8.93
C ASP A 92 -32.55 10.52 -8.54
N LYS A 93 -31.29 10.22 -8.84
CA LYS A 93 -30.67 8.92 -8.51
C LYS A 93 -29.57 9.07 -7.47
N PRO A 94 -29.30 7.98 -6.68
CA PRO A 94 -28.13 7.95 -5.81
C PRO A 94 -26.83 8.11 -6.59
N ILE A 95 -25.81 8.71 -5.96
CA ILE A 95 -24.49 8.89 -6.53
C ILE A 95 -23.42 8.38 -5.57
N GLY A 96 -22.48 7.58 -6.09
CA GLY A 96 -21.27 7.17 -5.41
C GLY A 96 -20.25 8.32 -5.39
N ILE A 97 -19.65 8.55 -4.24
CA ILE A 97 -18.61 9.58 -4.05
C ILE A 97 -17.35 8.90 -3.53
N ASP A 98 -16.24 9.31 -4.07
CA ASP A 98 -14.92 8.86 -3.64
C ASP A 98 -14.58 9.34 -2.22
N LYS A 99 -13.93 8.49 -1.44
CA LYS A 99 -13.52 8.76 -0.04
C LYS A 99 -12.54 9.92 0.10
N THR A 100 -11.77 10.22 -0.95
CA THR A 100 -10.72 11.26 -0.93
C THR A 100 -11.20 12.59 -1.47
N TRP A 101 -12.46 12.72 -1.95
CA TRP A 101 -12.93 13.94 -2.54
C TRP A 101 -13.04 15.08 -1.50
N ALA A 102 -12.40 16.21 -1.79
CA ALA A 102 -12.39 17.33 -0.85
C ALA A 102 -13.82 17.78 -0.52
N ALA A 103 -14.12 17.93 0.78
CA ALA A 103 -15.47 18.26 1.25
C ALA A 103 -16.08 19.50 0.58
N LYS A 104 -15.26 20.51 0.21
CA LYS A 104 -15.72 21.69 -0.53
C LYS A 104 -16.45 21.33 -1.83
N PHE A 105 -15.98 20.33 -2.57
CA PHE A 105 -16.60 19.91 -3.83
C PHE A 105 -17.87 19.11 -3.58
N LEU A 106 -17.86 18.22 -2.58
CA LEU A 106 -19.04 17.45 -2.19
C LEU A 106 -20.18 18.38 -1.73
N LEU A 107 -19.90 19.33 -0.85
CA LEU A 107 -20.90 20.30 -0.36
C LEU A 107 -21.46 21.14 -1.52
N ARG A 108 -20.58 21.58 -2.43
CA ARG A 108 -21.03 22.32 -3.61
C ARG A 108 -21.91 21.47 -4.53
N LEU A 109 -21.59 20.20 -4.73
CA LEU A 109 -22.43 19.29 -5.52
C LEU A 109 -23.79 19.07 -4.86
N GLN A 110 -23.85 18.99 -3.52
CA GLN A 110 -25.11 18.91 -2.76
C GLN A 110 -25.97 20.15 -2.93
N GLU A 111 -25.38 21.34 -2.84
CA GLU A 111 -26.09 22.63 -3.10
C GLU A 111 -26.72 22.69 -4.50
N LEU A 112 -26.03 22.09 -5.48
CA LEU A 112 -26.51 22.01 -6.87
C LEU A 112 -27.55 20.91 -7.11
N GLY A 113 -27.89 20.14 -6.07
CA GLY A 113 -28.79 19.00 -6.16
C GLY A 113 -28.22 17.86 -6.99
N GLY A 114 -26.92 17.60 -6.88
CA GLY A 114 -26.17 16.64 -7.70
C GLY A 114 -26.37 15.16 -7.29
N GLY A 115 -27.59 14.76 -6.95
CA GLY A 115 -27.97 13.39 -6.62
C GLY A 115 -29.02 13.31 -5.52
N SER A 116 -29.83 12.26 -5.53
CA SER A 116 -30.89 12.07 -4.53
C SER A 116 -30.34 11.54 -3.18
N LYS A 117 -29.19 10.88 -3.20
CA LYS A 117 -28.47 10.34 -2.03
C LYS A 117 -26.99 10.23 -2.38
N PHE A 118 -26.13 10.57 -1.42
CA PHE A 118 -24.68 10.44 -1.54
C PHE A 118 -24.22 9.22 -0.73
N ILE A 119 -23.46 8.35 -1.36
CA ILE A 119 -22.93 7.13 -0.73
C ILE A 119 -21.42 7.02 -0.99
N ASN A 120 -20.69 6.34 -0.11
CA ASN A 120 -19.29 6.05 -0.35
C ASN A 120 -19.16 5.03 -1.50
N GLY A 121 -18.65 5.47 -2.65
CA GLY A 121 -18.43 4.67 -3.84
C GLY A 121 -17.05 3.99 -3.89
N SER A 122 -16.09 4.43 -3.07
CA SER A 122 -14.71 3.93 -3.11
C SER A 122 -14.58 2.41 -2.99
N PRO A 123 -15.36 1.70 -2.15
CA PRO A 123 -15.24 0.24 -2.05
C PRO A 123 -15.45 -0.49 -3.38
N ILE A 124 -16.15 0.12 -4.33
CA ILE A 124 -16.35 -0.45 -5.68
C ILE A 124 -15.02 -0.49 -6.45
N VAL A 125 -14.30 0.63 -6.46
CA VAL A 125 -13.00 0.75 -7.13
C VAL A 125 -11.93 -0.02 -6.37
N ASP A 126 -11.92 0.12 -5.05
CA ASP A 126 -10.97 -0.53 -4.16
C ASP A 126 -10.98 -2.06 -4.37
N LYS A 127 -12.16 -2.67 -4.42
CA LYS A 127 -12.32 -4.12 -4.67
C LYS A 127 -11.84 -4.56 -6.05
N VAL A 128 -11.97 -3.71 -7.06
CA VAL A 128 -11.43 -4.02 -8.40
C VAL A 128 -9.91 -3.92 -8.41
N ARG A 129 -9.32 -2.92 -7.73
CA ARG A 129 -7.87 -2.75 -7.60
C ARG A 129 -7.20 -3.85 -6.76
N GLN A 130 -7.89 -4.41 -5.78
CA GLN A 130 -7.36 -5.51 -4.98
C GLN A 130 -6.95 -6.71 -5.83
N ILE A 131 -7.69 -7.01 -6.90
CA ILE A 131 -7.41 -8.15 -7.80
C ILE A 131 -6.51 -7.69 -8.95
N LYS A 132 -5.23 -7.98 -8.84
CA LYS A 132 -4.22 -7.63 -9.83
C LYS A 132 -4.35 -8.51 -11.07
N ASP A 133 -4.41 -7.90 -12.24
CA ASP A 133 -4.33 -8.63 -13.49
C ASP A 133 -2.90 -9.17 -13.76
N LYS A 134 -2.72 -9.98 -14.79
CA LYS A 134 -1.42 -10.62 -15.07
C LYS A 134 -0.29 -9.60 -15.26
N LYS A 135 -0.57 -8.47 -15.93
CA LYS A 135 0.43 -7.42 -16.16
C LYS A 135 0.80 -6.73 -14.85
N GLU A 136 -0.18 -6.44 -14.02
CA GLU A 136 0.03 -5.86 -12.69
C GLU A 136 0.86 -6.81 -11.81
N GLN A 137 0.55 -8.12 -11.83
CA GLN A 137 1.30 -9.14 -11.11
C GLN A 137 2.77 -9.20 -11.55
N GLU A 138 3.04 -9.19 -12.87
CA GLU A 138 4.41 -9.18 -13.41
C GLU A 138 5.20 -7.94 -12.95
N ILE A 139 4.56 -6.77 -12.92
CA ILE A 139 5.19 -5.53 -12.44
C ILE A 139 5.50 -5.63 -10.94
N MET A 140 4.58 -6.12 -10.12
CA MET A 140 4.77 -6.25 -8.67
C MET A 140 5.85 -7.28 -8.32
N ILE A 141 5.88 -8.43 -9.01
CA ILE A 141 6.97 -9.40 -8.90
C ILE A 141 8.32 -8.73 -9.19
N LYS A 142 8.40 -7.97 -10.29
CA LYS A 142 9.65 -7.28 -10.66
C LYS A 142 10.01 -6.18 -9.65
N SER A 143 9.03 -5.43 -9.13
CA SER A 143 9.24 -4.43 -8.09
C SER A 143 9.83 -5.06 -6.82
N SER A 144 9.29 -6.20 -6.38
CA SER A 144 9.78 -6.93 -5.20
C SER A 144 11.19 -7.52 -5.40
N LEU A 145 11.52 -8.01 -6.60
CA LEU A 145 12.89 -8.50 -6.89
C LEU A 145 13.92 -7.36 -6.88
N ILE A 146 13.55 -6.15 -7.35
CA ILE A 146 14.42 -4.97 -7.22
C ILE A 146 14.60 -4.62 -5.76
N ASN A 147 13.55 -4.73 -4.94
CA ASN A 147 13.60 -4.50 -3.52
C ASN A 147 14.58 -5.45 -2.80
N ASP A 148 14.60 -6.74 -3.21
CA ASP A 148 15.56 -7.73 -2.72
C ASP A 148 17.01 -7.30 -3.05
N ASP A 149 17.29 -6.87 -4.28
CA ASP A 149 18.60 -6.38 -4.72
C ASP A 149 19.03 -5.15 -3.90
N VAL A 150 18.10 -4.24 -3.62
CA VAL A 150 18.36 -3.03 -2.78
C VAL A 150 18.67 -3.42 -1.35
N MET A 151 17.94 -4.38 -0.77
CA MET A 151 18.20 -4.88 0.59
C MET A 151 19.58 -5.51 0.71
N ASP A 152 20.00 -6.29 -0.28
CA ASP A 152 21.32 -6.91 -0.31
C ASP A 152 22.46 -5.88 -0.27
N GLU A 153 22.33 -4.80 -1.07
CA GLU A 153 23.29 -3.70 -1.06
C GLU A 153 23.21 -2.85 0.23
N LEU A 154 22.04 -2.74 0.86
CA LEU A 154 21.80 -1.88 2.03
C LEU A 154 22.36 -2.48 3.33
N ILE A 155 22.11 -3.76 3.57
CA ILE A 155 22.43 -4.42 4.85
C ILE A 155 23.86 -4.15 5.35
N PRO A 156 24.91 -4.21 4.51
CA PRO A 156 26.28 -3.91 4.94
C PRO A 156 26.47 -2.48 5.51
N TRP A 157 25.58 -1.53 5.17
CA TRP A 157 25.67 -0.16 5.67
C TRP A 157 25.13 0.00 7.09
N ALA A 158 24.29 -0.91 7.57
CA ALA A 158 23.73 -0.86 8.92
C ALA A 158 24.82 -0.86 10.03
N GLY A 159 25.98 -1.52 9.78
CA GLY A 159 27.10 -1.55 10.73
C GLY A 159 28.15 -0.43 10.51
N LYS A 160 27.93 0.55 9.62
CA LYS A 160 28.93 1.58 9.23
C LYS A 160 28.90 2.85 10.09
N GLY A 161 28.19 2.86 11.22
CA GLY A 161 28.10 4.01 12.12
C GLY A 161 27.35 5.20 11.54
N LEU A 162 26.52 4.99 10.51
CA LEU A 162 25.61 5.99 9.98
C LEU A 162 24.52 6.30 10.99
N THR A 163 23.99 7.52 10.95
CA THR A 163 22.70 7.83 11.60
C THR A 163 21.56 7.16 10.84
N GLU A 164 20.39 7.01 11.48
CA GLU A 164 19.20 6.50 10.82
C GLU A 164 18.86 7.30 9.56
N LYS A 165 18.94 8.65 9.62
CA LYS A 165 18.73 9.52 8.44
C LYS A 165 19.73 9.27 7.33
N GLU A 166 21.02 9.16 7.67
CA GLU A 166 22.07 8.87 6.69
C GLU A 166 21.86 7.48 6.05
N LEU A 167 21.38 6.51 6.82
CA LEU A 167 21.06 5.17 6.31
C LEU A 167 19.80 5.20 5.43
N SER A 168 18.75 5.94 5.80
CA SER A 168 17.55 6.18 4.98
C SER A 168 17.91 6.86 3.65
N ASP A 169 18.80 7.87 3.67
CA ASP A 169 19.29 8.50 2.42
C ASP A 169 20.08 7.50 1.57
N LYS A 170 20.82 6.59 2.20
CA LYS A 170 21.51 5.50 1.49
C LYS A 170 20.54 4.56 0.79
N VAL A 171 19.38 4.23 1.38
CA VAL A 171 18.31 3.47 0.72
C VAL A 171 17.92 4.15 -0.59
N LYS A 172 17.61 5.45 -0.55
CA LYS A 172 17.21 6.23 -1.73
C LYS A 172 18.31 6.28 -2.80
N GLU A 173 19.57 6.36 -2.38
CA GLU A 173 20.73 6.31 -3.29
C GLU A 173 20.82 4.95 -4.01
N ILE A 174 20.64 3.85 -3.26
CA ILE A 174 20.70 2.48 -3.81
C ILE A 174 19.52 2.26 -4.78
N TYR A 175 18.30 2.66 -4.43
CA TYR A 175 17.16 2.58 -5.34
C TYR A 175 17.41 3.26 -6.69
N LYS A 176 18.03 4.46 -6.67
CA LYS A 176 18.39 5.17 -7.91
C LYS A 176 19.37 4.39 -8.78
N LYS A 177 20.32 3.64 -8.20
CA LYS A 177 21.23 2.77 -8.96
C LYS A 177 20.49 1.65 -9.67
N HIS A 178 19.40 1.15 -9.06
CA HIS A 178 18.51 0.13 -9.62
C HIS A 178 17.41 0.69 -10.53
N GLY A 179 17.49 2.00 -10.86
CA GLY A 179 16.55 2.66 -11.79
C GLY A 179 15.21 3.06 -11.16
N ILE A 180 15.10 3.02 -9.83
CA ILE A 180 13.93 3.48 -9.07
C ILE A 180 14.19 4.89 -8.58
N ASN A 181 13.37 5.85 -9.02
CA ASN A 181 13.54 7.26 -8.68
C ASN A 181 12.70 7.71 -7.48
N GLU A 182 11.72 6.92 -7.09
CA GLU A 182 10.78 7.25 -6.03
C GLU A 182 10.58 6.06 -5.10
N VAL A 183 10.71 6.29 -3.79
CA VAL A 183 10.40 5.31 -2.75
C VAL A 183 8.88 5.25 -2.54
N SER A 184 8.34 4.09 -2.17
CA SER A 184 6.89 3.91 -1.91
C SER A 184 6.45 4.60 -0.61
N PHE A 185 7.36 4.68 0.35
CA PHE A 185 7.25 5.41 1.61
C PHE A 185 8.62 5.88 2.07
N GLU A 186 8.66 6.73 3.10
CA GLU A 186 9.93 7.13 3.70
C GLU A 186 10.57 5.93 4.39
N PRO A 187 11.79 5.47 3.99
CA PRO A 187 12.40 4.28 4.53
C PRO A 187 12.57 4.34 6.05
N ILE A 188 12.17 3.26 6.75
CA ILE A 188 12.40 3.13 8.18
C ILE A 188 13.70 2.37 8.39
N THR A 189 14.70 3.08 8.94
CA THR A 189 16.00 2.54 9.31
C THR A 189 16.21 2.83 10.79
N ALA A 190 15.83 1.89 11.66
CA ALA A 190 15.70 2.12 13.09
C ALA A 190 16.64 1.23 13.91
N TYR A 191 17.40 1.83 14.83
CA TYR A 191 18.33 1.12 15.72
C TYR A 191 17.73 0.93 17.12
N ALA A 192 17.93 -0.24 17.71
CA ALA A 192 17.67 -0.55 19.13
C ALA A 192 16.34 0.02 19.65
N LYS A 193 16.34 1.13 20.40
CA LYS A 193 15.11 1.75 20.94
C LYS A 193 14.19 2.25 19.85
N GLY A 194 14.74 2.79 18.75
CA GLY A 194 13.96 3.15 17.56
C GLY A 194 13.31 1.94 16.95
N ALA A 195 14.07 0.84 16.78
CA ALA A 195 13.53 -0.43 16.30
C ALA A 195 12.44 -1.01 17.22
N ALA A 196 12.49 -0.73 18.51
CA ALA A 196 11.50 -1.19 19.49
C ALA A 196 10.22 -0.33 19.54
N ASP A 197 10.10 0.68 18.69
CA ASP A 197 8.90 1.52 18.54
C ASP A 197 8.36 1.41 17.11
N PRO A 198 7.19 0.78 16.88
CA PRO A 198 6.63 0.62 15.53
C PRO A 198 6.22 1.95 14.86
N HIS A 199 6.15 3.04 15.62
CA HIS A 199 5.86 4.40 15.12
C HIS A 199 7.08 5.31 15.09
N HIS A 200 8.29 4.74 15.26
CA HIS A 200 9.53 5.51 15.27
C HIS A 200 9.72 6.30 13.97
N LEU A 201 10.06 7.56 14.13
CA LEU A 201 10.47 8.40 13.00
C LEU A 201 12.00 8.43 12.96
N THR A 202 12.56 8.07 11.82
CA THR A 202 14.00 8.11 11.53
C THR A 202 14.67 9.38 12.03
N ASP A 203 15.65 9.26 12.92
CA ASP A 203 16.31 10.37 13.59
C ASP A 203 17.85 10.36 13.42
N ASP A 204 18.58 11.06 14.31
CA ASP A 204 20.04 11.12 14.26
C ASP A 204 20.72 10.04 15.16
N SER A 205 19.97 9.05 15.63
CA SER A 205 20.48 7.91 16.38
C SER A 205 21.44 7.08 15.54
N LYS A 206 22.42 6.45 16.21
CA LYS A 206 23.41 5.58 15.58
C LYS A 206 23.39 4.19 16.22
N GLY A 207 23.51 3.19 15.37
CA GLY A 207 23.65 1.81 15.81
C GLY A 207 24.98 1.56 16.52
N LYS A 208 24.93 0.63 17.47
CA LYS A 208 26.08 0.18 18.29
C LYS A 208 26.16 -1.32 18.27
N HIS A 209 27.32 -1.84 18.69
CA HIS A 209 27.51 -3.26 18.89
C HIS A 209 26.39 -3.88 19.75
N GLY A 210 25.82 -4.98 19.27
CA GLY A 210 24.69 -5.66 19.91
C GLY A 210 23.30 -5.11 19.60
N ASP A 211 23.20 -3.99 18.87
CA ASP A 211 21.88 -3.42 18.50
C ASP A 211 21.20 -4.22 17.39
N CYS A 212 19.89 -4.36 17.48
CA CYS A 212 19.05 -4.73 16.33
C CYS A 212 18.79 -3.53 15.44
N VAL A 213 18.62 -3.78 14.15
CA VAL A 213 18.31 -2.77 13.14
C VAL A 213 17.11 -3.23 12.32
N ILE A 214 16.02 -2.50 12.35
CA ILE A 214 14.93 -2.68 11.40
C ILE A 214 15.26 -1.87 10.14
N LEU A 215 15.21 -2.54 9.01
CA LEU A 215 15.33 -1.98 7.67
C LEU A 215 14.01 -2.27 6.95
N ASP A 216 13.20 -1.25 6.78
CA ASP A 216 11.90 -1.32 6.13
C ASP A 216 11.91 -0.38 4.93
N ILE A 217 11.81 -0.98 3.74
CA ILE A 217 12.10 -0.31 2.48
C ILE A 217 11.13 -0.71 1.38
N GLY A 218 10.79 0.26 0.55
CA GLY A 218 9.95 0.06 -0.62
C GLY A 218 10.20 1.10 -1.71
N GLY A 219 9.91 0.75 -2.95
CA GLY A 219 10.07 1.65 -4.09
C GLY A 219 9.06 1.40 -5.19
N PHE A 220 8.86 2.39 -6.07
CA PHE A 220 7.94 2.28 -7.20
C PHE A 220 8.63 1.81 -8.46
N TYR A 221 8.25 0.64 -8.97
CA TYR A 221 8.58 0.21 -10.32
C TYR A 221 7.34 0.26 -11.22
N GLN A 222 7.40 1.06 -12.29
CA GLN A 222 6.24 1.30 -13.18
C GLN A 222 4.95 1.68 -12.42
N ASN A 223 5.07 2.52 -11.40
CA ASN A 223 4.03 3.01 -10.50
C ASN A 223 3.43 1.94 -9.55
N TYR A 224 3.98 0.74 -9.44
CA TYR A 224 3.58 -0.25 -8.46
C TYR A 224 4.60 -0.31 -7.32
N ALA A 225 4.10 -0.24 -6.10
CA ALA A 225 4.90 -0.27 -4.89
C ALA A 225 5.47 -1.66 -4.63
N SER A 226 6.66 -1.70 -4.05
CA SER A 226 7.18 -2.84 -3.29
C SER A 226 7.28 -2.46 -1.82
N ASP A 227 7.37 -3.49 -0.97
CA ASP A 227 7.49 -3.36 0.46
C ASP A 227 8.22 -4.58 1.03
N MET A 228 9.15 -4.35 1.98
CA MET A 228 9.86 -5.42 2.66
C MET A 228 10.56 -4.92 3.91
N THR A 229 10.35 -5.60 5.02
CA THR A 229 11.14 -5.40 6.24
C THR A 229 12.07 -6.57 6.52
N ARG A 230 13.31 -6.25 6.87
CA ARG A 230 14.26 -7.20 7.49
C ARG A 230 14.84 -6.59 8.77
N THR A 231 15.09 -7.45 9.74
CA THR A 231 15.81 -7.09 10.97
C THR A 231 17.17 -7.73 10.96
N VAL A 232 18.24 -6.93 11.16
CA VAL A 232 19.63 -7.38 11.23
C VAL A 232 20.26 -6.96 12.56
N PHE A 233 21.46 -7.44 12.88
CA PHE A 233 22.15 -7.15 14.13
C PHE A 233 23.57 -6.67 13.88
N ILE A 234 24.09 -5.77 14.73
CA ILE A 234 25.43 -5.17 14.59
C ILE A 234 26.41 -5.92 15.53
N GLY A 235 27.49 -6.46 14.96
CA GLY A 235 28.59 -7.09 15.70
C GLY A 235 28.25 -8.45 16.27
N GLU A 236 27.18 -8.55 17.04
CA GLU A 236 26.70 -9.82 17.61
C GLU A 236 25.18 -9.86 17.73
N VAL A 237 24.64 -11.04 17.95
CA VAL A 237 23.24 -11.26 18.27
C VAL A 237 23.12 -12.06 19.57
N SER A 238 22.44 -11.50 20.58
CA SER A 238 22.23 -12.18 21.86
C SER A 238 21.21 -13.32 21.74
N GLU A 239 21.23 -14.26 22.69
CA GLU A 239 20.23 -15.34 22.75
C GLU A 239 18.80 -14.78 22.91
N ARG A 240 18.64 -13.66 23.61
CA ARG A 240 17.35 -12.96 23.75
C ARG A 240 16.84 -12.45 22.42
N GLN A 241 17.70 -11.81 21.64
CA GLN A 241 17.34 -11.32 20.30
C GLN A 241 17.02 -12.47 19.34
N LYS A 242 17.78 -13.57 19.39
CA LYS A 242 17.50 -14.79 18.61
C LYS A 242 16.15 -15.39 18.96
N GLU A 243 15.80 -15.44 20.25
CA GLU A 243 14.48 -15.90 20.71
C GLU A 243 13.36 -15.07 20.05
N ILE A 244 13.42 -13.75 20.17
CA ILE A 244 12.41 -12.84 19.61
C ILE A 244 12.35 -12.96 18.09
N TYR A 245 13.52 -12.96 17.43
CA TYR A 245 13.61 -13.10 15.97
C TYR A 245 12.92 -14.38 15.47
N ASN A 246 13.22 -15.51 16.10
CA ASN A 246 12.66 -16.81 15.72
C ASN A 246 11.14 -16.87 15.95
N ILE A 247 10.62 -16.19 16.98
CA ILE A 247 9.17 -16.09 17.20
C ILE A 247 8.52 -15.27 16.07
N VAL A 248 9.09 -14.14 15.68
CA VAL A 248 8.58 -13.31 14.59
C VAL A 248 8.68 -14.03 13.25
N LEU A 249 9.80 -14.72 12.99
CA LEU A 249 9.98 -15.52 11.77
C LEU A 249 8.91 -16.62 11.65
N GLU A 250 8.68 -17.38 12.70
CA GLU A 250 7.66 -18.43 12.69
C GLU A 250 6.24 -17.82 12.54
N ALA A 251 5.97 -16.66 13.14
CA ALA A 251 4.71 -15.95 12.97
C ALA A 251 4.50 -15.50 11.52
N ASN A 252 5.53 -14.95 10.86
CA ASN A 252 5.51 -14.59 9.44
C ASN A 252 5.21 -15.84 8.58
N LEU A 253 5.91 -16.94 8.80
CA LEU A 253 5.70 -18.18 8.05
C LEU A 253 4.30 -18.76 8.23
N ARG A 254 3.70 -18.67 9.42
CA ARG A 254 2.32 -19.09 9.69
C ARG A 254 1.31 -18.18 9.01
N GLY A 255 1.53 -16.87 9.03
CA GLY A 255 0.71 -15.91 8.30
C GLY A 255 0.71 -16.21 6.80
N ILE A 256 1.90 -16.39 6.21
CA ILE A 256 2.06 -16.76 4.79
C ILE A 256 1.36 -18.08 4.48
N ALA A 257 1.49 -19.10 5.33
CA ALA A 257 0.82 -20.40 5.12
C ALA A 257 -0.72 -20.30 5.16
N ALA A 258 -1.28 -19.31 5.86
CA ALA A 258 -2.71 -19.03 5.92
C ALA A 258 -3.19 -18.16 4.73
N ALA A 259 -2.28 -17.49 4.00
CA ALA A 259 -2.59 -16.63 2.87
C ALA A 259 -2.91 -17.48 1.61
N LYS A 260 -4.17 -17.90 1.48
CA LYS A 260 -4.64 -18.74 0.36
C LYS A 260 -6.11 -18.47 0.05
N PRO A 261 -6.53 -18.74 -1.21
CA PRO A 261 -7.92 -18.48 -1.62
C PRO A 261 -8.92 -19.19 -0.73
N GLY A 262 -10.03 -18.51 -0.42
CA GLY A 262 -11.12 -19.03 0.38
C GLY A 262 -10.97 -18.86 1.89
N ASN A 263 -9.74 -18.65 2.40
CA ASN A 263 -9.54 -18.18 3.77
C ASN A 263 -9.97 -16.72 3.90
N LYS A 264 -10.09 -16.22 5.11
CA LYS A 264 -10.38 -14.80 5.37
C LYS A 264 -9.09 -14.04 5.70
N MET A 265 -9.07 -12.73 5.48
CA MET A 265 -7.94 -11.88 5.86
C MET A 265 -7.59 -12.02 7.34
N LYS A 266 -8.60 -12.15 8.23
CA LYS A 266 -8.39 -12.40 9.66
C LYS A 266 -7.66 -13.72 9.95
N ASP A 267 -7.79 -14.73 9.10
CA ASP A 267 -7.14 -16.02 9.34
C ASP A 267 -5.62 -15.91 9.21
N VAL A 268 -5.14 -15.02 8.34
CA VAL A 268 -3.72 -14.67 8.19
C VAL A 268 -3.21 -13.95 9.44
N ASP A 269 -3.93 -12.92 9.91
CA ASP A 269 -3.58 -12.20 11.14
C ASP A 269 -3.57 -13.13 12.35
N LEU A 270 -4.62 -13.92 12.53
CA LEU A 270 -4.75 -14.82 13.66
C LEU A 270 -3.70 -15.93 13.66
N ALA A 271 -3.27 -16.42 12.48
CA ALA A 271 -2.20 -17.41 12.39
C ALA A 271 -0.86 -16.88 12.94
N ALA A 272 -0.54 -15.62 12.65
CA ALA A 272 0.66 -14.96 13.17
C ALA A 272 0.47 -14.53 14.64
N ARG A 273 -0.62 -13.82 14.94
CA ARG A 273 -0.90 -13.21 16.23
C ARG A 273 -1.03 -14.22 17.35
N ASN A 274 -1.82 -15.29 17.17
CA ASN A 274 -2.03 -16.31 18.19
C ASN A 274 -0.71 -16.98 18.57
N TYR A 275 0.19 -17.21 17.59
CA TYR A 275 1.50 -17.76 17.89
C TYR A 275 2.36 -16.84 18.76
N ILE A 276 2.36 -15.53 18.43
CA ILE A 276 3.06 -14.52 19.25
C ILE A 276 2.45 -14.47 20.68
N GLU A 277 1.13 -14.56 20.81
CA GLU A 277 0.44 -14.60 22.10
C GLU A 277 0.77 -15.87 22.90
N GLU A 278 0.79 -17.05 22.29
CA GLU A 278 1.19 -18.32 22.90
C GLU A 278 2.62 -18.27 23.47
N LYS A 279 3.50 -17.46 22.82
CA LYS A 279 4.86 -17.21 23.31
C LYS A 279 4.95 -16.16 24.41
N GLY A 280 3.83 -15.50 24.78
CA GLY A 280 3.76 -14.50 25.85
C GLY A 280 4.04 -13.07 25.39
N TYR A 281 4.11 -12.83 24.09
CA TYR A 281 4.46 -11.50 23.53
C TYR A 281 3.27 -10.76 22.90
N GLY A 282 2.03 -11.23 23.03
CA GLY A 282 0.86 -10.66 22.36
C GLY A 282 0.70 -9.15 22.58
N LYS A 283 0.96 -8.63 23.80
CA LYS A 283 0.89 -7.18 24.10
C LYS A 283 1.95 -6.34 23.37
N TYR A 284 2.96 -6.96 22.79
CA TYR A 284 4.05 -6.32 22.08
C TYR A 284 3.92 -6.41 20.55
N PHE A 285 2.85 -7.03 20.05
CA PHE A 285 2.46 -7.00 18.65
C PHE A 285 1.21 -6.11 18.49
N THR A 286 1.44 -4.83 18.28
CA THR A 286 0.44 -3.76 18.46
C THR A 286 -0.27 -3.32 17.18
N HIS A 287 0.20 -3.74 16.00
CA HIS A 287 -0.39 -3.38 14.72
C HIS A 287 -1.08 -4.58 14.02
N ARG A 288 -1.77 -4.35 12.93
CA ARG A 288 -2.31 -5.40 12.02
C ARG A 288 -1.16 -6.18 11.39
N THR A 289 -1.44 -7.39 10.93
CA THR A 289 -0.41 -8.26 10.32
C THR A 289 -0.05 -7.83 8.89
N GLY A 290 -0.81 -6.94 8.26
CA GLY A 290 -0.48 -6.48 6.91
C GLY A 290 -1.55 -5.61 6.27
N HIS A 291 -1.32 -5.23 5.03
CA HIS A 291 -2.18 -4.38 4.21
C HIS A 291 -2.10 -4.77 2.74
N SER A 292 -3.16 -4.49 1.98
CA SER A 292 -3.11 -4.57 0.52
C SER A 292 -2.17 -3.51 -0.04
N ILE A 293 -1.53 -3.82 -1.15
CA ILE A 293 -0.54 -2.99 -1.84
C ILE A 293 -0.74 -3.05 -3.35
N GLY A 294 -0.31 -2.03 -4.06
CA GLY A 294 -0.42 -1.97 -5.53
C GLY A 294 0.13 -0.68 -6.08
N LEU A 295 -0.72 0.18 -6.64
CA LEU A 295 -0.35 1.53 -7.09
C LEU A 295 -0.04 2.48 -5.91
N GLU A 296 -0.51 2.13 -4.73
CA GLU A 296 -0.18 2.81 -3.48
C GLU A 296 0.42 1.78 -2.54
N ASP A 297 1.28 2.24 -1.65
CA ASP A 297 1.87 1.42 -0.61
C ASP A 297 0.77 0.78 0.26
N HIS A 298 -0.14 1.59 0.76
CA HIS A 298 -1.32 1.13 1.50
C HIS A 298 -2.59 1.29 0.67
N GLU A 299 -3.07 0.21 0.06
CA GLU A 299 -4.39 0.13 -0.57
C GLU A 299 -5.46 -0.36 0.41
N ALA A 300 -6.73 -0.24 0.02
CA ALA A 300 -7.85 -0.79 0.80
C ALA A 300 -7.75 -2.31 0.93
N GLY A 301 -8.01 -2.82 2.13
CA GLY A 301 -7.89 -4.23 2.50
C GLY A 301 -6.76 -4.45 3.49
N ASP A 302 -7.11 -4.50 4.78
CA ASP A 302 -6.18 -4.77 5.86
C ASP A 302 -6.18 -6.26 6.23
N VAL A 303 -5.01 -6.74 6.66
CA VAL A 303 -4.83 -8.09 7.22
C VAL A 303 -4.89 -7.95 8.74
N SER A 304 -6.11 -7.94 9.29
CA SER A 304 -6.37 -7.76 10.73
C SER A 304 -7.29 -8.83 11.29
N SER A 305 -7.24 -9.02 12.60
CA SER A 305 -8.03 -10.04 13.34
C SER A 305 -9.57 -9.90 13.18
N VAL A 306 -10.04 -8.78 12.65
CA VAL A 306 -11.48 -8.49 12.49
C VAL A 306 -11.93 -8.46 11.04
N ASN A 307 -11.01 -8.57 10.06
CA ASN A 307 -11.37 -8.51 8.65
C ASN A 307 -11.92 -9.86 8.15
N GLU A 308 -13.22 -9.92 7.91
CA GLU A 308 -13.96 -11.11 7.44
C GLU A 308 -13.93 -11.30 5.91
N GLU A 309 -13.22 -10.44 5.17
CA GLU A 309 -13.15 -10.52 3.71
C GLU A 309 -12.46 -11.81 3.26
N ILE A 310 -13.05 -12.45 2.26
CA ILE A 310 -12.50 -13.67 1.65
C ILE A 310 -11.30 -13.30 0.78
N ILE A 311 -10.23 -14.05 0.93
CA ILE A 311 -9.03 -13.95 0.08
C ILE A 311 -9.35 -14.53 -1.29
N GLU A 312 -9.06 -13.74 -2.34
CA GLU A 312 -9.30 -14.09 -3.73
C GLU A 312 -7.99 -14.16 -4.51
N VAL A 313 -7.96 -15.01 -5.55
CA VAL A 313 -6.80 -15.12 -6.46
C VAL A 313 -6.51 -13.77 -7.10
N GLY A 314 -5.23 -13.40 -7.17
CA GLY A 314 -4.75 -12.14 -7.72
C GLY A 314 -4.66 -11.00 -6.70
N GLN A 315 -5.07 -11.19 -5.44
CA GLN A 315 -4.78 -10.24 -4.38
C GLN A 315 -3.30 -10.24 -4.03
N CYS A 316 -2.77 -9.06 -3.67
CA CYS A 316 -1.42 -8.89 -3.17
C CYS A 316 -1.46 -8.06 -1.89
N PHE A 317 -0.80 -8.55 -0.83
CA PHE A 317 -0.75 -7.88 0.48
C PHE A 317 0.50 -8.27 1.26
N SER A 318 0.84 -7.46 2.28
CA SER A 318 1.97 -7.73 3.17
C SER A 318 1.61 -8.73 4.27
N VAL A 319 2.64 -9.45 4.77
CA VAL A 319 2.59 -10.27 5.98
C VAL A 319 3.80 -9.89 6.83
N GLU A 320 3.59 -9.02 7.82
CA GLU A 320 4.61 -8.25 8.54
C GLU A 320 4.50 -8.31 10.08
N PRO A 321 4.37 -9.48 10.71
CA PRO A 321 4.31 -9.52 12.17
C PRO A 321 5.58 -8.95 12.79
N GLY A 322 5.42 -8.30 13.97
CA GLY A 322 6.53 -7.74 14.72
C GLY A 322 6.36 -7.89 16.24
N ILE A 323 7.48 -7.88 16.96
CA ILE A 323 7.54 -7.80 18.43
C ILE A 323 8.43 -6.64 18.82
N TYR A 324 7.91 -5.74 19.65
CA TYR A 324 8.57 -4.50 20.04
C TYR A 324 8.68 -4.43 21.56
N LEU A 325 9.93 -4.49 22.08
CA LEU A 325 10.26 -4.52 23.50
C LEU A 325 11.00 -3.23 23.90
N PRO A 326 10.30 -2.12 24.14
CA PRO A 326 10.94 -0.81 24.35
C PRO A 326 11.86 -0.77 25.58
N ASP A 327 11.51 -1.51 26.64
CA ASP A 327 12.34 -1.58 27.84
C ASP A 327 13.67 -2.34 27.61
N GLU A 328 13.71 -3.23 26.62
CA GLU A 328 14.89 -4.00 26.27
C GLU A 328 15.65 -3.40 25.06
N GLY A 329 15.06 -2.40 24.37
CA GLY A 329 15.60 -1.85 23.13
C GLY A 329 15.67 -2.89 22.00
N ILE A 330 14.73 -3.83 21.96
CA ILE A 330 14.65 -4.91 20.96
C ILE A 330 13.36 -4.73 20.17
N GLY A 331 13.50 -4.57 18.85
CA GLY A 331 12.40 -4.62 17.90
C GLY A 331 12.74 -5.57 16.77
N VAL A 332 11.80 -6.42 16.39
CA VAL A 332 11.93 -7.33 15.26
C VAL A 332 10.65 -7.27 14.44
N ARG A 333 10.78 -6.99 13.16
CA ARG A 333 9.74 -7.15 12.12
C ARG A 333 10.34 -7.91 10.95
N ILE A 334 9.58 -8.86 10.42
CA ILE A 334 9.90 -9.60 9.19
C ILE A 334 8.68 -9.53 8.31
N GLU A 335 8.86 -8.99 7.12
CA GLU A 335 7.81 -8.70 6.17
C GLU A 335 8.11 -9.24 4.80
N ASP A 336 7.10 -9.82 4.18
CA ASP A 336 7.09 -10.17 2.77
C ASP A 336 5.74 -9.81 2.16
N LEU A 337 5.76 -9.45 0.87
CA LEU A 337 4.57 -9.42 0.04
C LEU A 337 4.20 -10.81 -0.44
N VAL A 338 2.91 -11.11 -0.42
CA VAL A 338 2.35 -12.34 -0.97
C VAL A 338 1.36 -12.02 -2.10
N LEU A 339 1.48 -12.75 -3.21
CA LEU A 339 0.53 -12.74 -4.32
C LEU A 339 -0.28 -14.04 -4.27
N ILE A 340 -1.59 -13.91 -4.17
CA ILE A 340 -2.49 -15.08 -4.06
C ILE A 340 -2.65 -15.78 -5.40
N THR A 341 -2.38 -17.08 -5.40
CA THR A 341 -2.48 -18.01 -6.55
C THR A 341 -3.66 -18.97 -6.38
N GLU A 342 -3.92 -19.82 -7.36
CA GLU A 342 -5.00 -20.82 -7.29
C GLU A 342 -4.83 -21.80 -6.12
N ASP A 343 -3.58 -22.16 -5.77
CA ASP A 343 -3.27 -23.20 -4.79
C ASP A 343 -2.73 -22.65 -3.45
N GLY A 344 -2.59 -21.32 -3.31
CA GLY A 344 -2.02 -20.71 -2.11
C GLY A 344 -1.54 -19.29 -2.36
N CYS A 345 -0.26 -19.01 -2.10
CA CYS A 345 0.36 -17.74 -2.45
C CYS A 345 1.80 -17.91 -2.92
N GLU A 346 2.25 -16.98 -3.74
CA GLU A 346 3.65 -16.77 -4.06
C GLU A 346 4.19 -15.64 -3.16
N VAL A 347 5.27 -15.91 -2.43
CA VAL A 347 6.04 -14.87 -1.71
C VAL A 347 6.87 -14.12 -2.73
N LEU A 348 6.67 -12.81 -2.86
CA LEU A 348 7.34 -11.99 -3.87
C LEU A 348 8.78 -11.64 -3.50
N ASN A 349 9.04 -11.39 -2.22
CA ASN A 349 10.37 -11.12 -1.70
C ASN A 349 11.14 -12.43 -1.54
N LYS A 350 12.28 -12.54 -2.21
CA LYS A 350 13.14 -13.76 -2.19
C LYS A 350 14.35 -13.59 -1.27
N TYR A 351 14.54 -12.39 -0.70
CA TYR A 351 15.64 -12.13 0.22
C TYR A 351 15.54 -13.02 1.47
N THR A 352 16.70 -13.50 1.96
CA THR A 352 16.73 -14.43 3.11
C THR A 352 16.04 -13.87 4.35
N LYS A 353 15.45 -14.77 5.12
CA LYS A 353 14.91 -14.52 6.47
C LYS A 353 15.78 -15.14 7.58
N ASP A 354 17.00 -15.54 7.27
CA ASP A 354 17.97 -15.96 8.27
C ASP A 354 18.47 -14.77 9.10
N ILE A 355 18.92 -15.05 10.32
CA ILE A 355 19.55 -14.02 11.16
C ILE A 355 20.84 -13.54 10.48
N ILE A 356 20.92 -12.24 10.23
CA ILE A 356 22.11 -11.59 9.65
C ILE A 356 22.76 -10.74 10.73
N VAL A 357 24.10 -10.94 10.90
CA VAL A 357 24.93 -10.10 11.75
C VAL A 357 25.92 -9.35 10.87
N VAL A 358 25.84 -8.03 10.89
CA VAL A 358 26.78 -7.16 10.15
C VAL A 358 27.94 -6.76 11.04
N PRO A 359 29.17 -6.67 10.51
CA PRO A 359 30.31 -6.20 11.31
C PRO A 359 30.13 -4.72 11.69
N GLU A 360 30.46 -4.39 12.94
CA GLU A 360 30.64 -3.00 13.36
C GLU A 360 31.97 -2.47 12.77
N SER A 361 31.95 -1.26 12.25
CA SER A 361 33.13 -0.63 11.59
C SER A 361 33.42 0.77 12.09
#